data_472de48e5eb839f12c8a708d6b6f86a4
#
_entry.id   472de48e5eb839f12c8a708d6b6f86a4
#
_cell.length_a   1.000
_cell.length_b   1.000
_cell.length_c   1.000
_cell.angle_alpha   90.00
_cell.angle_beta   90.00
_cell.angle_gamma   90.00
#
_symmetry.space_group_name_H-M   'P 1'
#
loop_
_entity.id
_entity.type
_entity.pdbx_description
1 polymer ?
#
loop_
_entity_poly.entity_id
_entity_poly.type
_entity_poly.pdbx_seq_one_letter_code
_entity_poly.pdbx_strand_id
1 'polypeptide(L)'
;MIERTQALWVIYVSLGIALMTMLLPLPMEWRIVRPDFVALTLFYWVLALPHRVGVATAFGTGLAQDLIEGAPLGISCFGLMLATLVLLFSYQRIRQFDGLQQSLVMLALMVLSSGIEGWLRTGVDLPTLPLTALLGFAMSMLCWIPTRHVCRQLRRHYGVV
;
A
#
# COMPACT_ATOMS: atom_id res chain seq x y z
N MET A 1 -32.09 1.69 -7.05
CA MET A 1 -31.28 2.28 -5.95
C MET A 1 -30.45 1.22 -5.21
N ILE A 2 -30.19 0.05 -5.79
CA ILE A 2 -29.50 -1.11 -5.15
C ILE A 2 -28.08 -1.33 -5.71
N GLU A 3 -27.66 -0.58 -6.73
CA GLU A 3 -26.38 -0.85 -7.42
C GLU A 3 -25.12 -0.22 -6.80
N ARG A 4 -25.24 0.64 -5.79
CA ARG A 4 -24.09 1.35 -5.23
C ARG A 4 -23.31 0.59 -4.16
N THR A 5 -23.82 -0.52 -3.64
CA THR A 5 -23.17 -1.33 -2.60
C THR A 5 -22.39 -2.51 -3.14
N GLN A 6 -22.57 -2.86 -4.41
CA GLN A 6 -22.03 -4.12 -4.96
C GLN A 6 -20.53 -4.09 -5.26
N ALA A 7 -19.92 -2.92 -5.30
CA ALA A 7 -18.53 -2.82 -5.75
C ALA A 7 -17.49 -2.72 -4.63
N LEU A 8 -17.89 -2.60 -3.36
CA LEU A 8 -16.95 -2.54 -2.23
C LEU A 8 -16.17 -3.86 -2.06
N TRP A 9 -16.78 -4.98 -2.39
CA TRP A 9 -16.12 -6.27 -2.32
C TRP A 9 -14.87 -6.36 -3.21
N VAL A 10 -14.84 -5.64 -4.33
CA VAL A 10 -13.68 -5.60 -5.25
C VAL A 10 -12.46 -5.01 -4.56
N ILE A 11 -12.67 -3.99 -3.70
CA ILE A 11 -11.61 -3.35 -2.92
C ILE A 11 -11.01 -4.38 -1.96
N TYR A 12 -11.85 -5.04 -1.17
CA TYR A 12 -11.38 -6.02 -0.19
C TYR A 12 -10.78 -7.27 -0.85
N VAL A 13 -11.33 -7.73 -1.96
CA VAL A 13 -10.77 -8.85 -2.73
C VAL A 13 -9.41 -8.49 -3.31
N SER A 14 -9.25 -7.29 -3.88
CA SER A 14 -7.95 -6.85 -4.42
C SER A 14 -6.90 -6.70 -3.32
N LEU A 15 -7.28 -6.20 -2.14
CA LEU A 15 -6.39 -6.14 -0.96
C LEU A 15 -6.06 -7.55 -0.46
N GLY A 16 -7.05 -8.46 -0.43
CA GLY A 16 -6.83 -9.87 -0.08
C GLY A 16 -5.86 -10.57 -1.04
N ILE A 17 -5.99 -10.33 -2.34
CA ILE A 17 -5.04 -10.86 -3.34
C ILE A 17 -3.64 -10.28 -3.10
N ALA A 18 -3.54 -8.97 -2.83
CA ALA A 18 -2.26 -8.35 -2.50
C ALA A 18 -1.63 -8.96 -1.23
N LEU A 19 -2.42 -9.23 -0.18
CA LEU A 19 -1.96 -9.94 1.02
C LEU A 19 -1.53 -11.38 0.69
N MET A 20 -2.24 -12.09 -0.18
CA MET A 20 -1.86 -13.44 -0.61
C MET A 20 -0.52 -13.47 -1.34
N THR A 21 -0.15 -12.41 -2.05
CA THR A 21 1.19 -12.33 -2.66
C THR A 21 2.30 -12.37 -1.61
N MET A 22 2.02 -11.97 -0.37
CA MET A 22 3.00 -12.02 0.72
C MET A 22 3.28 -13.45 1.20
N LEU A 23 2.32 -14.36 1.05
CA LEU A 23 2.45 -15.76 1.43
C LEU A 23 3.26 -16.58 0.41
N LEU A 24 3.53 -16.05 -0.78
CA LEU A 24 4.32 -16.76 -1.78
C LEU A 24 5.76 -16.97 -1.28
N PRO A 25 6.22 -18.24 -1.17
CA PRO A 25 7.57 -18.56 -0.73
C PRO A 25 8.56 -18.22 -1.85
N LEU A 26 9.07 -16.99 -1.83
CA LEU A 26 10.10 -16.57 -2.77
C LEU A 26 11.49 -16.94 -2.22
N PRO A 27 12.44 -17.33 -3.11
CA PRO A 27 13.84 -17.51 -2.74
C PRO A 27 14.39 -16.24 -2.07
N MET A 28 15.37 -16.40 -1.17
CA MET A 28 15.95 -15.29 -0.36
C MET A 28 16.36 -14.09 -1.22
N GLU A 29 16.90 -14.34 -2.40
CA GLU A 29 17.37 -13.30 -3.32
C GLU A 29 16.22 -12.41 -3.83
N TRP A 30 15.05 -12.99 -4.07
CA TRP A 30 13.87 -12.27 -4.57
C TRP A 30 13.07 -11.56 -3.47
N ARG A 31 13.24 -11.98 -2.20
CA ARG A 31 12.60 -11.30 -1.05
C ARG A 31 13.07 -9.86 -0.91
N ILE A 32 14.34 -9.60 -1.23
CA ILE A 32 14.95 -8.27 -1.13
C ILE A 32 14.37 -7.30 -2.16
N VAL A 33 14.01 -7.82 -3.33
CA VAL A 33 13.53 -7.03 -4.48
C VAL A 33 12.00 -7.00 -4.54
N ARG A 34 11.33 -7.63 -3.59
CA ARG A 34 9.86 -7.78 -3.58
C ARG A 34 9.18 -6.43 -3.43
N PRO A 35 8.32 -6.02 -4.39
CA PRO A 35 7.51 -4.83 -4.22
C PRO A 35 6.41 -5.05 -3.18
N ASP A 36 6.09 -4.01 -2.43
CA ASP A 36 4.99 -4.02 -1.47
C ASP A 36 3.65 -3.79 -2.20
N PHE A 37 3.08 -4.87 -2.71
CA PHE A 37 1.79 -4.83 -3.40
C PHE A 37 0.63 -4.42 -2.49
N VAL A 38 0.75 -4.67 -1.17
CA VAL A 38 -0.29 -4.32 -0.21
C VAL A 38 -0.40 -2.81 -0.08
N ALA A 39 0.74 -2.14 0.18
CA ALA A 39 0.78 -0.68 0.23
C ALA A 39 0.38 -0.05 -1.10
N LEU A 40 0.88 -0.57 -2.24
CA LEU A 40 0.51 -0.06 -3.58
C LEU A 40 -0.99 -0.14 -3.85
N THR A 41 -1.60 -1.29 -3.57
CA THR A 41 -3.04 -1.49 -3.79
C THR A 41 -3.87 -0.63 -2.85
N LEU A 42 -3.48 -0.55 -1.58
CA LEU A 42 -4.14 0.30 -0.59
C LEU A 42 -4.10 1.79 -1.01
N PHE A 43 -2.92 2.30 -1.34
CA PHE A 43 -2.75 3.70 -1.74
C PHE A 43 -3.51 4.03 -3.02
N TYR A 44 -3.59 3.08 -3.97
CA TYR A 44 -4.42 3.26 -5.16
C TYR A 44 -5.89 3.47 -4.79
N TRP A 45 -6.45 2.63 -3.92
CA TRP A 45 -7.85 2.74 -3.53
C TRP A 45 -8.14 3.98 -2.69
N VAL A 46 -7.21 4.40 -1.84
CA VAL A 46 -7.29 5.67 -1.11
C VAL A 46 -7.35 6.86 -2.07
N LEU A 47 -6.52 6.87 -3.12
CA LEU A 47 -6.57 7.91 -4.16
C LEU A 47 -7.85 7.85 -4.99
N ALA A 48 -8.32 6.64 -5.31
CA ALA A 48 -9.49 6.46 -6.16
C ALA A 48 -10.79 6.79 -5.43
N LEU A 49 -10.91 6.40 -4.16
CA LEU A 49 -12.13 6.47 -3.34
C LEU A 49 -11.81 6.91 -1.90
N PRO A 50 -11.36 8.14 -1.67
CA PRO A 50 -10.95 8.61 -0.34
C PRO A 50 -12.08 8.59 0.69
N HIS A 51 -13.34 8.64 0.24
CA HIS A 51 -14.50 8.58 1.13
C HIS A 51 -14.87 7.16 1.58
N ARG A 52 -14.34 6.14 0.90
CA ARG A 52 -14.64 4.72 1.16
C ARG A 52 -13.46 3.98 1.79
N VAL A 53 -12.28 4.28 1.31
CA VAL A 53 -11.02 3.67 1.74
C VAL A 53 -10.21 4.72 2.47
N GLY A 54 -10.14 4.59 3.77
CA GLY A 54 -9.47 5.56 4.64
C GLY A 54 -8.58 4.88 5.67
N VAL A 55 -8.32 5.60 6.75
CA VAL A 55 -7.45 5.16 7.85
C VAL A 55 -7.90 3.83 8.46
N ALA A 56 -9.21 3.60 8.58
CA ALA A 56 -9.74 2.35 9.13
C ALA A 56 -9.41 1.13 8.24
N THR A 57 -9.48 1.30 6.92
CA THR A 57 -9.09 0.25 5.97
C THR A 57 -7.58 -0.01 6.03
N ALA A 58 -6.78 1.06 6.14
CA ALA A 58 -5.32 0.95 6.30
C ALA A 58 -4.96 0.20 7.60
N PHE A 59 -5.65 0.50 8.69
CA PHE A 59 -5.48 -0.19 9.96
C PHE A 59 -5.77 -1.69 9.82
N GLY A 60 -6.94 -2.04 9.27
CA GLY A 60 -7.32 -3.45 9.08
C GLY A 60 -6.37 -4.21 8.15
N THR A 61 -5.91 -3.55 7.07
CA THR A 61 -4.95 -4.13 6.12
C THR A 61 -3.59 -4.34 6.79
N GLY A 62 -3.10 -3.36 7.54
CA GLY A 62 -1.83 -3.45 8.28
C GLY A 62 -1.88 -4.51 9.37
N LEU A 63 -3.02 -4.67 10.06
CA LEU A 63 -3.19 -5.75 11.05
C LEU A 63 -3.14 -7.13 10.40
N ALA A 64 -3.78 -7.29 9.24
CA ALA A 64 -3.70 -8.53 8.48
C ALA A 64 -2.27 -8.81 7.99
N GLN A 65 -1.53 -7.76 7.60
CA GLN A 65 -0.13 -7.85 7.21
C GLN A 65 0.74 -8.32 8.38
N ASP A 66 0.60 -7.70 9.56
CA ASP A 66 1.34 -8.09 10.78
C ASP A 66 1.09 -9.56 11.14
N LEU A 67 -0.17 -10.03 11.01
CA LEU A 67 -0.52 -11.43 11.27
C LEU A 67 0.15 -12.40 10.27
N ILE A 68 0.21 -12.03 8.99
CA ILE A 68 0.83 -12.84 7.94
C ILE A 68 2.35 -12.90 8.11
N GLU A 69 2.97 -11.78 8.46
CA GLU A 69 4.41 -11.68 8.66
C GLU A 69 4.88 -12.28 10.01
N GLY A 70 3.95 -12.54 10.94
CA GLY A 70 4.29 -12.93 12.30
C GLY A 70 5.00 -11.82 13.08
N ALA A 71 4.79 -10.57 12.67
CA ALA A 71 5.35 -9.40 13.33
C ALA A 71 4.53 -9.04 14.58
N PRO A 72 5.10 -8.26 15.52
CA PRO A 72 4.32 -7.71 16.62
C PRO A 72 3.17 -6.86 16.06
N LEU A 73 1.96 -7.14 16.55
CA LEU A 73 0.74 -6.47 16.09
C LEU A 73 0.84 -4.95 16.28
N GLY A 74 0.52 -4.21 15.22
CA GLY A 74 0.49 -2.75 15.23
C GLY A 74 1.63 -2.09 14.48
N ILE A 75 2.74 -2.76 14.19
CA ILE A 75 3.90 -2.16 13.54
C ILE A 75 3.55 -1.71 12.12
N SER A 76 3.10 -2.61 11.26
CA SER A 76 2.67 -2.27 9.89
C SER A 76 1.38 -1.45 9.89
N CYS A 77 0.49 -1.68 10.87
CA CYS A 77 -0.71 -0.86 11.05
C CYS A 77 -0.37 0.63 11.16
N PHE A 78 0.56 0.99 12.05
CA PHE A 78 0.93 2.40 12.26
C PHE A 78 1.59 2.99 11.02
N GLY A 79 2.50 2.25 10.38
CA GLY A 79 3.16 2.69 9.15
C GLY A 79 2.16 3.00 8.04
N LEU A 80 1.31 2.04 7.71
CA LEU A 80 0.29 2.20 6.66
C LEU A 80 -0.76 3.26 7.02
N MET A 81 -1.16 3.33 8.29
CA MET A 81 -2.15 4.29 8.76
C MET A 81 -1.64 5.73 8.61
N LEU A 82 -0.42 6.02 9.04
CA LEU A 82 0.16 7.36 8.92
C LEU A 82 0.43 7.72 7.45
N ALA A 83 0.96 6.82 6.65
CA ALA A 83 1.13 7.03 5.21
C ALA A 83 -0.22 7.30 4.52
N THR A 84 -1.26 6.55 4.86
CA THR A 84 -2.62 6.77 4.34
C THR A 84 -3.17 8.12 4.79
N LEU A 85 -2.90 8.55 6.00
CA LEU A 85 -3.35 9.84 6.52
C LEU A 85 -2.70 10.99 5.73
N VAL A 86 -1.39 10.94 5.49
CA VAL A 86 -0.68 11.90 4.63
C VAL A 86 -1.25 11.92 3.21
N LEU A 87 -1.55 10.73 2.68
CA LEU A 87 -2.16 10.58 1.37
C LEU A 87 -3.55 11.23 1.30
N LEU A 88 -4.38 11.03 2.34
CA LEU A 88 -5.71 11.63 2.45
C LEU A 88 -5.67 13.16 2.54
N PHE A 89 -4.68 13.74 3.18
CA PHE A 89 -4.52 15.21 3.18
C PHE A 89 -4.09 15.76 1.82
N SER A 90 -3.38 14.97 1.02
CA SER A 90 -2.79 15.42 -0.24
C SER A 90 -3.47 14.84 -1.48
N TYR A 91 -4.52 14.01 -1.35
CA TYR A 91 -5.10 13.25 -2.46
C TYR A 91 -5.54 14.12 -3.65
N GLN A 92 -6.07 15.32 -3.38
CA GLN A 92 -6.54 16.23 -4.44
C GLN A 92 -5.41 16.69 -5.36
N ARG A 93 -4.23 16.98 -4.80
CA ARG A 93 -3.04 17.37 -5.56
C ARG A 93 -2.44 16.18 -6.30
N ILE A 94 -2.32 15.04 -5.60
CA ILE A 94 -1.69 13.82 -6.15
C ILE A 94 -2.49 13.26 -7.34
N ARG A 95 -3.81 13.40 -7.34
CA ARG A 95 -4.65 12.98 -8.47
C ARG A 95 -4.39 13.76 -9.76
N GLN A 96 -3.85 14.96 -9.66
CA GLN A 96 -3.54 15.83 -10.82
C GLN A 96 -2.14 15.51 -11.39
N PHE A 97 -1.33 14.78 -10.66
CA PHE A 97 0.02 14.43 -11.07
C PHE A 97 0.04 13.38 -12.18
N ASP A 98 1.04 13.49 -13.04
CA ASP A 98 1.34 12.48 -14.05
C ASP A 98 1.77 11.15 -13.40
N GLY A 99 1.74 10.05 -14.17
CA GLY A 99 2.05 8.71 -13.66
C GLY A 99 3.41 8.60 -12.96
N LEU A 100 4.44 9.28 -13.49
CA LEU A 100 5.77 9.32 -12.89
C LEU A 100 5.81 10.12 -11.59
N GLN A 101 5.15 11.27 -11.54
CA GLN A 101 5.07 12.07 -10.32
C GLN A 101 4.30 11.32 -9.22
N GLN A 102 3.22 10.63 -9.59
CA GLN A 102 2.51 9.78 -8.64
C GLN A 102 3.38 8.65 -8.11
N SER A 103 4.18 7.99 -8.97
CA SER A 103 5.07 6.90 -8.51
C SER A 103 6.14 7.40 -7.52
N LEU A 104 6.65 8.62 -7.70
CA LEU A 104 7.56 9.25 -6.74
C LEU A 104 6.90 9.51 -5.39
N VAL A 105 5.64 9.99 -5.39
CA VAL A 105 4.88 10.19 -4.15
C VAL A 105 4.62 8.86 -3.46
N MET A 106 4.28 7.81 -4.22
CA MET A 106 4.09 6.47 -3.65
C MET A 106 5.38 5.93 -3.03
N LEU A 107 6.51 6.14 -3.69
CA LEU A 107 7.82 5.81 -3.14
C LEU A 107 8.07 6.54 -1.80
N ALA A 108 7.81 7.83 -1.75
CA ALA A 108 7.97 8.62 -0.52
C ALA A 108 7.07 8.11 0.61
N LEU A 109 5.82 7.73 0.31
CA LEU A 109 4.89 7.16 1.29
C LEU A 109 5.34 5.77 1.78
N MET A 110 5.91 4.95 0.90
CA MET A 110 6.46 3.65 1.27
C MET A 110 7.69 3.80 2.17
N VAL A 111 8.59 4.73 1.84
CA VAL A 111 9.74 5.04 2.69
C VAL A 111 9.27 5.55 4.05
N LEU A 112 8.22 6.37 4.08
CA LEU A 112 7.63 6.87 5.32
C LEU A 112 7.07 5.72 6.16
N SER A 113 6.24 4.83 5.58
CA SER A 113 5.67 3.69 6.32
C SER A 113 6.75 2.76 6.86
N SER A 114 7.71 2.37 6.02
CA SER A 114 8.82 1.51 6.42
C SER A 114 9.75 2.18 7.45
N GLY A 115 9.93 3.49 7.37
CA GLY A 115 10.68 4.25 8.37
C GLY A 115 10.00 4.21 9.73
N ILE A 116 8.68 4.38 9.78
CA ILE A 116 7.88 4.28 11.00
C ILE A 116 7.94 2.85 11.58
N GLU A 117 7.79 1.84 10.73
CA GLU A 117 7.89 0.44 11.14
C GLU A 117 9.28 0.12 11.70
N GLY A 118 10.34 0.58 11.04
CA GLY A 118 11.72 0.43 11.51
C GLY A 118 11.94 1.10 12.86
N TRP A 119 11.43 2.32 13.02
CA TRP A 119 11.52 3.05 14.29
C TRP A 119 10.77 2.33 15.43
N LEU A 120 9.58 1.83 15.15
CA LEU A 120 8.81 1.06 16.14
C LEU A 120 9.48 -0.27 16.52
N ARG A 121 10.22 -0.89 15.60
CA ARG A 121 10.96 -2.15 15.87
C ARG A 121 12.22 -1.91 16.73
N THR A 122 12.95 -0.83 16.51
CA THR A 122 14.23 -0.54 17.17
C THR A 122 14.10 0.33 18.42
N GLY A 123 13.02 1.09 18.54
CA GLY A 123 12.67 1.87 19.73
C GLY A 123 13.41 3.20 19.91
N VAL A 124 14.60 3.39 19.38
CA VAL A 124 15.41 4.61 19.64
C VAL A 124 16.28 5.05 18.46
N ASP A 125 16.79 4.13 17.68
CA ASP A 125 17.69 4.47 16.59
C ASP A 125 16.93 4.79 15.31
N LEU A 126 17.33 5.88 14.63
CA LEU A 126 16.85 6.18 13.29
C LEU A 126 17.11 4.95 12.41
N PRO A 127 16.08 4.38 11.78
CA PRO A 127 16.26 3.19 10.97
C PRO A 127 17.26 3.48 9.86
N THR A 128 18.42 2.87 9.92
CA THR A 128 19.34 2.84 8.79
C THR A 128 18.64 2.03 7.71
N LEU A 129 18.10 2.70 6.68
CA LEU A 129 17.51 2.02 5.55
C LEU A 129 18.63 1.19 4.88
N PRO A 130 18.58 -0.13 4.94
CA PRO A 130 19.61 -0.93 4.27
C PRO A 130 19.50 -0.69 2.76
N LEU A 131 20.62 -0.68 2.07
CA LEU A 131 20.68 -0.49 0.63
C LEU A 131 19.74 -1.47 -0.12
N THR A 132 19.53 -2.64 0.45
CA THR A 132 18.60 -3.66 -0.02
C THR A 132 17.14 -3.22 -0.01
N ALA A 133 16.72 -2.42 0.98
CA ALA A 133 15.36 -1.88 1.03
C ALA A 133 15.11 -0.87 -0.10
N LEU A 134 16.14 -0.12 -0.51
CA LEU A 134 16.04 0.81 -1.64
C LEU A 134 15.71 0.09 -2.96
N LEU A 135 16.22 -1.13 -3.14
CA LEU A 135 15.88 -1.96 -4.31
C LEU A 135 14.39 -2.35 -4.29
N GLY A 136 13.85 -2.76 -3.15
CA GLY A 136 12.42 -3.06 -2.98
C GLY A 136 11.54 -1.83 -3.26
N PHE A 137 11.95 -0.65 -2.80
CA PHE A 137 11.23 0.60 -3.07
C PHE A 137 11.29 0.99 -4.55
N ALA A 138 12.44 0.83 -5.21
CA ALA A 138 12.59 1.09 -6.64
C ALA A 138 11.69 0.14 -7.46
N MET A 139 11.63 -1.13 -7.10
CA MET A 139 10.73 -2.10 -7.73
C MET A 139 9.26 -1.77 -7.47
N SER A 140 8.92 -1.32 -6.27
CA SER A 140 7.56 -0.87 -5.95
C SER A 140 7.17 0.36 -6.78
N MET A 141 8.09 1.29 -7.00
CA MET A 141 7.88 2.45 -7.87
C MET A 141 7.60 2.02 -9.32
N LEU A 142 8.35 1.06 -9.86
CA LEU A 142 8.11 0.49 -11.20
C LEU A 142 6.78 -0.26 -11.27
N CYS A 143 6.44 -1.00 -10.22
CA CYS A 143 5.18 -1.74 -10.12
C CYS A 143 3.95 -0.85 -9.90
N TRP A 144 4.14 0.43 -9.56
CA TRP A 144 3.02 1.38 -9.43
C TRP A 144 2.21 1.52 -10.72
N ILE A 145 2.88 1.68 -11.86
CA ILE A 145 2.21 1.89 -13.15
C ILE A 145 1.30 0.69 -13.50
N PRO A 146 1.79 -0.57 -13.53
CA PRO A 146 0.93 -1.71 -13.83
C PRO A 146 -0.16 -1.93 -12.77
N THR A 147 0.15 -1.76 -11.48
CA THR A 147 -0.85 -1.87 -10.40
C THR A 147 -1.98 -0.86 -10.59
N ARG A 148 -1.64 0.39 -10.89
CA ARG A 148 -2.62 1.43 -11.21
C ARG A 148 -3.49 1.05 -12.42
N HIS A 149 -2.90 0.48 -13.48
CA HIS A 149 -3.65 0.06 -14.67
C HIS A 149 -4.61 -1.08 -14.34
N VAL A 150 -4.17 -2.11 -13.65
CA VAL A 150 -5.00 -3.26 -13.24
C VAL A 150 -6.16 -2.81 -12.34
N CYS A 151 -5.87 -2.06 -11.29
CA CYS A 151 -6.90 -1.56 -10.38
C CYS A 151 -7.88 -0.60 -11.09
N ARG A 152 -7.41 0.21 -12.05
CA ARG A 152 -8.27 1.07 -12.86
C ARG A 152 -9.19 0.26 -13.77
N GLN A 153 -8.71 -0.83 -14.36
CA GLN A 153 -9.53 -1.75 -15.16
C GLN A 153 -10.59 -2.42 -14.30
N LEU A 154 -10.21 -2.93 -13.11
CA LEU A 154 -11.16 -3.50 -12.15
C LEU A 154 -12.23 -2.48 -11.76
N ARG A 155 -11.82 -1.26 -11.44
CA ARG A 155 -12.76 -0.18 -11.12
C ARG A 155 -13.75 0.10 -12.25
N ARG A 156 -13.29 0.12 -13.50
CA ARG A 156 -14.15 0.37 -14.67
C ARG A 156 -15.07 -0.80 -14.96
N HIS A 157 -14.57 -2.02 -14.85
CA HIS A 157 -15.32 -3.23 -15.15
C HIS A 157 -16.47 -3.45 -14.17
N TYR A 158 -16.22 -3.21 -12.89
CA TYR A 158 -17.22 -3.40 -11.82
C TYR A 158 -17.96 -2.11 -11.43
N GLY A 159 -17.75 -1.01 -12.12
CA GLY A 159 -18.47 0.24 -11.87
C GLY A 159 -18.31 0.79 -10.45
N VAL A 160 -17.13 0.62 -9.84
CA VAL A 160 -16.85 1.11 -8.48
C VAL A 160 -16.79 2.63 -8.48
N VAL A 161 -17.81 3.26 -7.88
CA VAL A 161 -17.95 4.73 -7.79
C VAL A 161 -17.96 5.17 -6.34
#